data_fd2f5885a80074fccb93e1306a4d9fad
#
_entry.id   fd2f5885a80074fccb93e1306a4d9fad
#
_cell.length_a   1.000
_cell.length_b   1.000
_cell.length_c   1.000
_cell.angle_alpha   90.00
_cell.angle_beta   90.00
_cell.angle_gamma   90.00
#
_symmetry.space_group_name_H-M   'P 1'
#
loop_
_entity.id
_entity.type
_entity.pdbx_description
1 polymer ?
#
loop_
_entity_poly.entity_id
_entity_poly.type
_entity_poly.pdbx_seq_one_letter_code
_entity_poly.pdbx_strand_id
1 'polypeptide(L)'
;MAGKFYAVKVGKTPGIYNSWDDCKAQTDGFSGAVYKSFKTAAEAAEFMGWGQSSGSKDSIKETSSDGKIIDTKIDLENVAYVDGSYNVATGEFSYGVVMFHNGQEHTFSKSFADSELATMRNVAGEIKGAEAAMEYAYQNGMKSLTNYHDYEGIAKWPLRDWAANKEGTKAYQDFYDNIKKYVDIKFVKVKGHSGDKYNDLADKLAKEALGI
;
A
#
# COMPACT_ATOMS: atom_id res chain seq x y z
N MET A 1 25.16 -10.04 12.62
CA MET A 1 25.60 -9.69 11.25
C MET A 1 24.48 -8.83 10.65
N ALA A 2 24.79 -7.63 10.17
CA ALA A 2 23.79 -6.79 9.53
C ALA A 2 23.34 -7.46 8.23
N GLY A 3 22.04 -7.70 8.08
CA GLY A 3 21.43 -8.25 6.86
C GLY A 3 21.66 -7.32 5.66
N LYS A 4 21.76 -7.89 4.47
CA LYS A 4 21.75 -7.12 3.21
C LYS A 4 20.33 -7.07 2.66
N PHE A 5 20.01 -5.96 2.01
CA PHE A 5 18.77 -5.77 1.27
C PHE A 5 19.04 -5.91 -0.22
N TYR A 6 18.22 -6.65 -0.93
CA TYR A 6 18.36 -6.91 -2.36
C TYR A 6 17.16 -6.31 -3.10
N ALA A 7 17.39 -5.23 -3.84
CA ALA A 7 16.34 -4.58 -4.62
C ALA A 7 16.32 -5.14 -6.05
N VAL A 8 15.16 -5.62 -6.49
CA VAL A 8 14.89 -6.05 -7.85
C VAL A 8 14.02 -4.99 -8.51
N LYS A 9 14.62 -4.16 -9.35
CA LYS A 9 13.92 -3.09 -10.07
C LYS A 9 13.18 -3.63 -11.30
N VAL A 10 13.77 -4.62 -11.98
CA VAL A 10 13.19 -5.32 -13.12
C VAL A 10 13.43 -6.81 -12.92
N GLY A 11 12.37 -7.61 -12.88
CA GLY A 11 12.39 -9.04 -12.64
C GLY A 11 10.97 -9.61 -12.69
N LYS A 12 10.81 -10.88 -12.34
CA LYS A 12 9.49 -11.55 -12.25
C LYS A 12 8.55 -10.81 -11.31
N THR A 13 9.08 -10.44 -10.14
CA THR A 13 8.39 -9.61 -9.15
C THR A 13 9.35 -8.52 -8.68
N PRO A 14 9.21 -7.26 -9.11
CA PRO A 14 9.98 -6.14 -8.56
C PRO A 14 9.72 -5.97 -7.07
N GLY A 15 10.78 -5.76 -6.27
CA GLY A 15 10.66 -5.67 -4.82
C GLY A 15 12.01 -5.55 -4.11
N ILE A 16 11.96 -5.38 -2.78
CA ILE A 16 13.13 -5.43 -1.91
C ILE A 16 13.07 -6.72 -1.11
N TYR A 17 14.13 -7.50 -1.16
CA TYR A 17 14.23 -8.84 -0.57
C TYR A 17 15.33 -8.85 0.50
N ASN A 18 15.10 -9.59 1.59
CA ASN A 18 16.03 -9.69 2.70
C ASN A 18 17.03 -10.86 2.55
N SER A 19 16.84 -11.70 1.52
CA SER A 19 17.72 -12.80 1.20
C SER A 19 18.17 -12.77 -0.26
N TRP A 20 19.37 -13.30 -0.52
CA TRP A 20 19.84 -13.48 -1.89
C TRP A 20 19.00 -14.51 -2.67
N ASP A 21 18.53 -15.55 -1.99
CA ASP A 21 17.76 -16.62 -2.62
C ASP A 21 16.41 -16.10 -3.14
N ASP A 22 15.73 -15.25 -2.37
CA ASP A 22 14.50 -14.61 -2.79
C ASP A 22 14.72 -13.65 -3.97
N CYS A 23 15.77 -12.84 -3.92
CA CYS A 23 16.16 -11.97 -5.02
C CYS A 23 16.46 -12.78 -6.30
N LYS A 24 17.24 -13.85 -6.16
CA LYS A 24 17.60 -14.73 -7.26
C LYS A 24 16.37 -15.38 -7.89
N ALA A 25 15.41 -15.82 -7.11
CA ALA A 25 14.15 -16.39 -7.62
C ALA A 25 13.41 -15.43 -8.54
N GLN A 26 13.52 -14.13 -8.33
CA GLN A 26 12.88 -13.08 -9.13
C GLN A 26 13.70 -12.68 -10.37
N THR A 27 14.98 -12.96 -10.40
CA THR A 27 15.89 -12.52 -11.47
C THR A 27 16.38 -13.66 -12.35
N ASP A 28 16.43 -14.88 -11.84
CA ASP A 28 16.92 -16.05 -12.54
C ASP A 28 16.00 -16.41 -13.72
N GLY A 29 16.60 -16.47 -14.92
CA GLY A 29 15.88 -16.71 -16.17
C GLY A 29 15.04 -15.53 -16.67
N PHE A 30 15.11 -14.34 -16.05
CA PHE A 30 14.40 -13.14 -16.50
C PHE A 30 15.35 -12.26 -17.32
N SER A 31 15.07 -12.15 -18.65
CA SER A 31 15.88 -11.33 -19.56
C SER A 31 15.75 -9.84 -19.22
N GLY A 32 16.89 -9.17 -19.03
CA GLY A 32 16.90 -7.74 -18.67
C GLY A 32 16.66 -7.45 -17.19
N ALA A 33 16.83 -8.44 -16.30
CA ALA A 33 16.70 -8.22 -14.86
C ALA A 33 17.66 -7.13 -14.37
N VAL A 34 17.14 -6.20 -13.54
CA VAL A 34 17.90 -5.12 -12.91
C VAL A 34 17.73 -5.24 -11.40
N TYR A 35 18.82 -5.57 -10.73
CA TYR A 35 18.82 -5.74 -9.27
C TYR A 35 20.16 -5.32 -8.66
N LYS A 36 20.14 -4.99 -7.37
CA LYS A 36 21.34 -4.57 -6.62
C LYS A 36 21.18 -4.85 -5.14
N SER A 37 22.29 -5.12 -4.42
CA SER A 37 22.28 -5.28 -2.97
C SER A 37 22.74 -4.01 -2.26
N PHE A 38 22.13 -3.74 -1.10
CA PHE A 38 22.34 -2.55 -0.28
C PHE A 38 22.59 -2.93 1.18
N LYS A 39 23.16 -2.01 1.96
CA LYS A 39 23.37 -2.19 3.39
C LYS A 39 22.13 -1.79 4.21
N THR A 40 21.28 -0.93 3.66
CA THR A 40 20.06 -0.41 4.30
C THR A 40 18.86 -0.53 3.37
N ALA A 41 17.68 -0.65 3.95
CA ALA A 41 16.42 -0.66 3.21
C ALA A 41 16.17 0.67 2.49
N ALA A 42 16.62 1.80 3.08
CA ALA A 42 16.49 3.14 2.48
C ALA A 42 17.27 3.25 1.17
N GLU A 43 18.52 2.77 1.11
CA GLU A 43 19.31 2.74 -0.14
C GLU A 43 18.67 1.83 -1.20
N ALA A 44 18.07 0.72 -0.78
CA ALA A 44 17.36 -0.18 -1.67
C ALA A 44 16.10 0.48 -2.25
N ALA A 45 15.33 1.21 -1.43
CA ALA A 45 14.16 1.97 -1.86
C ALA A 45 14.54 3.11 -2.83
N GLU A 46 15.63 3.83 -2.58
CA GLU A 46 16.14 4.85 -3.50
C GLU A 46 16.49 4.27 -4.88
N PHE A 47 17.16 3.11 -4.91
CA PHE A 47 17.47 2.42 -6.16
C PHE A 47 16.22 1.99 -6.93
N MET A 48 15.16 1.59 -6.22
CA MET A 48 13.87 1.25 -6.81
C MET A 48 13.16 2.46 -7.41
N GLY A 49 13.61 3.69 -7.09
CA GLY A 49 12.92 4.93 -7.43
C GLY A 49 11.76 5.22 -6.46
N TRP A 50 11.69 4.53 -5.33
CA TRP A 50 10.70 4.73 -4.28
C TRP A 50 11.08 5.85 -3.30
N GLY A 51 12.19 6.53 -3.56
CA GLY A 51 12.75 7.60 -2.75
C GLY A 51 13.00 8.87 -3.55
N GLN A 52 11.96 9.61 -3.92
CA GLN A 52 12.06 11.05 -4.20
C GLN A 52 10.69 11.71 -3.96
N SER A 53 10.48 12.25 -2.78
CA SER A 53 9.72 13.49 -2.66
C SER A 53 10.26 14.31 -1.51
N SER A 54 10.59 15.54 -1.86
CA SER A 54 11.02 16.61 -0.98
C SER A 54 10.02 16.80 0.16
N GLY A 55 10.54 16.87 1.38
CA GLY A 55 9.73 17.14 2.56
C GLY A 55 8.87 18.39 2.42
N SER A 56 7.57 18.20 2.45
CA SER A 56 6.61 19.27 2.70
C SER A 56 6.07 19.10 4.11
N LYS A 57 6.44 20.03 5.00
CA LYS A 57 5.79 20.22 6.29
C LYS A 57 4.47 20.93 6.03
N ASP A 58 3.40 20.16 5.76
CA ASP A 58 2.07 20.73 5.68
C ASP A 58 1.38 20.61 7.04
N SER A 59 1.25 21.75 7.71
CA SER A 59 0.41 21.91 8.88
C SER A 59 -1.00 22.26 8.41
N ILE A 60 -1.98 21.38 8.60
CA ILE A 60 -3.38 21.72 8.39
C ILE A 60 -3.84 22.56 9.58
N LYS A 61 -4.23 23.82 9.32
CA LYS A 61 -4.82 24.71 10.33
C LYS A 61 -6.33 24.53 10.29
N GLU A 62 -6.89 23.77 11.21
CA GLU A 62 -8.31 23.82 11.49
C GLU A 62 -8.61 24.85 12.59
N THR A 63 -9.57 25.73 12.35
CA THR A 63 -10.07 26.69 13.33
C THR A 63 -11.31 26.10 14.03
N SER A 64 -11.21 25.83 15.32
CA SER A 64 -12.37 25.51 16.14
C SER A 64 -13.22 26.77 16.40
N SER A 65 -14.51 26.57 16.72
CA SER A 65 -15.50 27.63 17.02
C SER A 65 -15.08 28.62 18.12
N ASP A 66 -14.02 28.35 18.87
CA ASP A 66 -13.48 29.20 19.93
C ASP A 66 -12.17 29.93 19.58
N GLY A 67 -11.79 29.97 18.29
CA GLY A 67 -10.63 30.72 17.83
C GLY A 67 -9.27 30.20 18.34
N LYS A 68 -9.21 29.02 18.93
CA LYS A 68 -7.97 28.40 19.39
C LYS A 68 -7.42 27.51 18.27
N ILE A 69 -6.24 27.84 17.75
CA ILE A 69 -5.52 27.00 16.78
C ILE A 69 -5.09 25.73 17.53
N ILE A 70 -5.76 24.63 17.25
CA ILE A 70 -5.31 23.30 17.72
C ILE A 70 -4.39 22.77 16.61
N ASP A 71 -3.09 22.85 16.85
CA ASP A 71 -2.08 22.18 16.03
C ASP A 71 -2.14 20.68 16.34
N THR A 72 -3.16 20.00 15.83
CA THR A 72 -3.23 18.53 15.86
C THR A 72 -2.22 18.00 14.87
N LYS A 73 -0.99 17.82 15.32
CA LYS A 73 0.02 17.05 14.62
C LYS A 73 -0.53 15.63 14.53
N ILE A 74 -1.19 15.30 13.40
CA ILE A 74 -1.56 13.91 13.11
C ILE A 74 -0.24 13.16 13.04
N ASP A 75 -0.06 12.22 13.97
CA ASP A 75 1.08 11.32 13.92
C ASP A 75 0.86 10.34 12.77
N LEU A 76 1.37 10.72 11.60
CA LEU A 76 1.27 9.94 10.37
C LEU A 76 2.35 8.84 10.28
N GLU A 77 2.89 8.39 11.42
CA GLU A 77 3.87 7.31 11.41
C GLU A 77 3.17 5.95 11.29
N ASN A 78 3.66 5.12 10.37
CA ASN A 78 3.11 3.77 10.09
C ASN A 78 1.63 3.77 9.66
N VAL A 79 1.29 4.68 8.77
CA VAL A 79 -0.09 4.89 8.29
C VAL A 79 -0.14 4.65 6.78
N ALA A 80 -1.18 3.98 6.30
CA ALA A 80 -1.50 3.85 4.88
C ALA A 80 -2.93 4.28 4.60
N TYR A 81 -3.13 5.04 3.52
CA TYR A 81 -4.44 5.30 2.90
C TYR A 81 -4.52 4.47 1.63
N VAL A 82 -5.59 3.72 1.46
CA VAL A 82 -5.80 2.85 0.31
C VAL A 82 -7.12 3.14 -0.37
N ASP A 83 -7.12 3.13 -1.69
CA ASP A 83 -8.32 3.24 -2.50
C ASP A 83 -8.20 2.40 -3.76
N GLY A 84 -9.34 2.05 -4.37
CA GLY A 84 -9.43 1.23 -5.56
C GLY A 84 -10.23 1.90 -6.66
N SER A 85 -9.84 1.68 -7.90
CA SER A 85 -10.58 2.16 -9.07
C SER A 85 -10.86 1.02 -10.05
N TYR A 86 -11.87 1.21 -10.91
CA TYR A 86 -12.29 0.24 -11.92
C TYR A 86 -12.66 0.95 -13.21
N ASN A 87 -12.05 0.53 -14.32
CA ASN A 87 -12.39 1.01 -15.65
C ASN A 87 -13.44 0.09 -16.30
N VAL A 88 -14.67 0.59 -16.42
CA VAL A 88 -15.79 -0.16 -17.01
C VAL A 88 -15.55 -0.50 -18.49
N ALA A 89 -14.79 0.32 -19.21
CA ALA A 89 -14.55 0.11 -20.64
C ALA A 89 -13.52 -1.01 -20.90
N THR A 90 -12.49 -1.12 -20.05
CA THR A 90 -11.43 -2.13 -20.22
C THR A 90 -11.62 -3.36 -19.35
N GLY A 91 -12.45 -3.25 -18.28
CA GLY A 91 -12.57 -4.30 -17.26
C GLY A 91 -11.39 -4.39 -16.30
N GLU A 92 -10.46 -3.44 -16.37
CA GLU A 92 -9.31 -3.38 -15.48
C GLU A 92 -9.65 -2.69 -14.16
N PHE A 93 -8.94 -3.09 -13.11
CA PHE A 93 -9.01 -2.43 -11.81
C PHE A 93 -7.60 -2.05 -11.34
N SER A 94 -7.54 -1.13 -10.39
CA SER A 94 -6.27 -0.64 -9.86
C SER A 94 -6.39 -0.29 -8.40
N TYR A 95 -5.23 -0.08 -7.77
CA TYR A 95 -5.16 0.56 -6.46
C TYR A 95 -4.27 1.78 -6.47
N GLY A 96 -4.51 2.68 -5.52
CA GLY A 96 -3.60 3.71 -5.06
C GLY A 96 -3.36 3.55 -3.55
N VAL A 97 -2.13 3.76 -3.12
CA VAL A 97 -1.70 3.74 -1.73
C VAL A 97 -0.84 4.95 -1.43
N VAL A 98 -1.14 5.62 -0.33
CA VAL A 98 -0.28 6.66 0.27
C VAL A 98 0.17 6.14 1.62
N MET A 99 1.45 5.88 1.78
CA MET A 99 2.06 5.27 2.96
C MET A 99 2.99 6.26 3.67
N PHE A 100 2.91 6.34 4.99
CA PHE A 100 3.82 7.10 5.83
C PHE A 100 4.67 6.17 6.69
N HIS A 101 5.98 6.26 6.52
CA HIS A 101 6.94 5.47 7.28
C HIS A 101 8.27 6.21 7.41
N ASN A 102 8.88 6.19 8.60
CA ASN A 102 10.13 6.89 8.91
C ASN A 102 10.10 8.40 8.57
N GLY A 103 8.95 9.05 8.78
CA GLY A 103 8.75 10.47 8.49
C GLY A 103 8.71 10.80 7.00
N GLN A 104 8.55 9.80 6.12
CA GLN A 104 8.48 9.95 4.67
C GLN A 104 7.14 9.49 4.13
N GLU A 105 6.66 10.17 3.09
CA GLU A 105 5.51 9.77 2.30
C GLU A 105 5.98 8.92 1.11
N HIS A 106 5.36 7.75 0.95
CA HIS A 106 5.57 6.83 -0.17
C HIS A 106 4.26 6.60 -0.88
N THR A 107 4.27 6.56 -2.20
CA THR A 107 3.08 6.29 -3.00
C THR A 107 3.28 5.08 -3.88
N PHE A 108 2.25 4.23 -3.97
CA PHE A 108 2.23 3.07 -4.86
C PHE A 108 0.93 3.06 -5.63
N SER A 109 0.98 2.66 -6.89
CA SER A 109 -0.22 2.35 -7.66
C SER A 109 0.07 1.25 -8.67
N LYS A 110 -0.94 0.45 -8.98
CA LYS A 110 -0.82 -0.63 -9.96
C LYS A 110 -2.19 -0.97 -10.53
N SER A 111 -2.25 -1.21 -11.85
CA SER A 111 -3.42 -1.75 -12.53
C SER A 111 -3.31 -3.26 -12.76
N PHE A 112 -4.46 -3.91 -12.92
CA PHE A 112 -4.60 -5.35 -13.13
C PHE A 112 -5.68 -5.62 -14.17
N ALA A 113 -5.42 -6.64 -15.01
CA ALA A 113 -6.36 -7.17 -16.00
C ALA A 113 -6.87 -8.59 -15.61
N ASP A 114 -6.98 -8.88 -14.29
CA ASP A 114 -7.46 -10.15 -13.77
C ASP A 114 -8.98 -10.23 -13.86
N SER A 115 -9.50 -11.06 -14.78
CA SER A 115 -10.93 -11.14 -15.06
C SER A 115 -11.76 -11.71 -13.90
N GLU A 116 -11.20 -12.54 -13.04
CA GLU A 116 -11.90 -13.11 -11.89
C GLU A 116 -12.06 -12.07 -10.78
N LEU A 117 -10.97 -11.42 -10.39
CA LEU A 117 -10.99 -10.35 -9.40
C LEU A 117 -11.75 -9.12 -9.90
N ALA A 118 -11.71 -8.81 -11.19
CA ALA A 118 -12.44 -7.70 -11.82
C ALA A 118 -13.97 -7.76 -11.61
N THR A 119 -14.52 -8.95 -11.31
CA THR A 119 -15.94 -9.09 -10.91
C THR A 119 -16.28 -8.34 -9.62
N MET A 120 -15.28 -7.99 -8.82
CA MET A 120 -15.41 -7.18 -7.61
C MET A 120 -15.21 -5.68 -7.86
N ARG A 121 -14.91 -5.29 -9.11
CA ARG A 121 -14.70 -3.91 -9.56
C ARG A 121 -13.66 -3.16 -8.71
N ASN A 122 -13.97 -1.92 -8.27
CA ASN A 122 -13.10 -1.11 -7.40
C ASN A 122 -12.71 -1.83 -6.10
N VAL A 123 -13.59 -2.66 -5.55
CA VAL A 123 -13.31 -3.42 -4.31
C VAL A 123 -12.10 -4.35 -4.50
N ALA A 124 -11.89 -4.92 -5.69
CA ALA A 124 -10.67 -5.69 -5.99
C ALA A 124 -9.42 -4.82 -5.87
N GLY A 125 -9.50 -3.58 -6.35
CA GLY A 125 -8.42 -2.59 -6.21
C GLY A 125 -8.13 -2.26 -4.75
N GLU A 126 -9.16 -1.98 -3.95
CA GLU A 126 -8.99 -1.68 -2.52
C GLU A 126 -8.37 -2.86 -1.75
N ILE A 127 -8.78 -4.11 -2.02
CA ILE A 127 -8.15 -5.31 -1.46
C ILE A 127 -6.66 -5.34 -1.84
N LYS A 128 -6.33 -5.16 -3.12
CA LYS A 128 -4.93 -5.19 -3.58
C LYS A 128 -4.11 -4.02 -3.02
N GLY A 129 -4.71 -2.86 -2.81
CA GLY A 129 -4.09 -1.73 -2.13
C GLY A 129 -3.79 -2.02 -0.66
N ALA A 130 -4.74 -2.62 0.05
CA ALA A 130 -4.55 -3.05 1.44
C ALA A 130 -3.46 -4.14 1.56
N GLU A 131 -3.46 -5.14 0.67
CA GLU A 131 -2.40 -6.14 0.59
C GLU A 131 -1.03 -5.49 0.33
N ALA A 132 -0.93 -4.54 -0.61
CA ALA A 132 0.31 -3.85 -0.93
C ALA A 132 0.83 -3.03 0.27
N ALA A 133 -0.04 -2.35 1.01
CA ALA A 133 0.32 -1.62 2.22
C ALA A 133 0.84 -2.55 3.32
N MET A 134 0.16 -3.67 3.56
CA MET A 134 0.57 -4.68 4.54
C MET A 134 1.89 -5.35 4.16
N GLU A 135 2.07 -5.69 2.89
CA GLU A 135 3.29 -6.28 2.36
C GLU A 135 4.49 -5.31 2.53
N TYR A 136 4.28 -4.02 2.20
CA TYR A 136 5.29 -2.99 2.45
C TYR A 136 5.67 -2.94 3.93
N ALA A 137 4.69 -2.94 4.83
CA ALA A 137 4.93 -2.90 6.27
C ALA A 137 5.76 -4.11 6.73
N TYR A 138 5.42 -5.30 6.27
CA TYR A 138 6.15 -6.53 6.57
C TYR A 138 7.59 -6.49 6.04
N GLN A 139 7.78 -6.14 4.77
CA GLN A 139 9.09 -6.09 4.11
C GLN A 139 10.03 -5.06 4.74
N ASN A 140 9.49 -3.96 5.26
CA ASN A 140 10.26 -2.91 5.92
C ASN A 140 10.40 -3.11 7.44
N GLY A 141 9.93 -4.24 7.97
CA GLY A 141 10.07 -4.58 9.38
C GLY A 141 9.26 -3.70 10.33
N MET A 142 8.23 -3.03 9.81
CA MET A 142 7.30 -2.24 10.61
C MET A 142 6.61 -3.13 11.63
N LYS A 143 6.41 -2.64 12.85
CA LYS A 143 5.76 -3.40 13.92
C LYS A 143 4.26 -3.16 13.97
N SER A 144 3.81 -2.06 13.42
CA SER A 144 2.40 -1.70 13.33
C SER A 144 2.10 -1.01 12.01
N LEU A 145 0.86 -1.12 11.55
CA LEU A 145 0.31 -0.40 10.41
C LEU A 145 -1.13 0.02 10.72
N THR A 146 -1.46 1.28 10.54
CA THR A 146 -2.84 1.75 10.53
C THR A 146 -3.28 1.93 9.07
N ASN A 147 -4.23 1.11 8.62
CA ASN A 147 -4.77 1.15 7.26
C ASN A 147 -6.08 1.95 7.25
N TYR A 148 -6.08 3.10 6.59
CA TYR A 148 -7.24 3.95 6.34
C TYR A 148 -7.89 3.54 5.01
N HIS A 149 -9.20 3.33 5.04
CA HIS A 149 -9.99 2.86 3.88
C HIS A 149 -11.41 3.41 3.94
N ASP A 150 -12.11 3.52 2.84
CA ASP A 150 -13.49 4.00 2.80
C ASP A 150 -14.52 2.86 2.63
N TYR A 151 -14.13 1.69 2.15
CA TYR A 151 -14.99 0.53 2.04
C TYR A 151 -14.88 -0.40 3.24
N GLU A 152 -15.97 -0.64 3.94
CA GLU A 152 -15.99 -1.45 5.18
C GLU A 152 -15.43 -2.87 5.05
N GLY A 153 -15.55 -3.48 3.87
CA GLY A 153 -15.08 -4.84 3.62
C GLY A 153 -13.58 -5.01 3.86
N ILE A 154 -12.79 -3.93 3.68
CA ILE A 154 -11.33 -3.97 3.91
C ILE A 154 -10.98 -4.32 5.36
N ALA A 155 -11.79 -3.90 6.32
CA ALA A 155 -11.65 -4.32 7.71
C ALA A 155 -12.45 -5.60 8.03
N LYS A 156 -13.69 -5.67 7.55
CA LYS A 156 -14.65 -6.67 8.01
C LYS A 156 -14.36 -8.11 7.54
N TRP A 157 -13.76 -8.27 6.35
CA TRP A 157 -13.35 -9.60 5.90
C TRP A 157 -12.18 -10.16 6.70
N PRO A 158 -11.02 -9.48 6.82
CA PRO A 158 -9.89 -10.01 7.57
C PRO A 158 -10.19 -10.19 9.06
N LEU A 159 -11.04 -9.33 9.65
CA LEU A 159 -11.47 -9.43 11.05
C LEU A 159 -12.59 -10.46 11.27
N ARG A 160 -13.10 -11.09 10.20
CA ARG A 160 -14.15 -12.11 10.24
C ARG A 160 -15.55 -11.60 10.64
N ASP A 161 -15.76 -10.28 10.58
CA ASP A 161 -17.09 -9.68 10.77
C ASP A 161 -18.02 -9.96 9.60
N TRP A 162 -17.45 -10.14 8.40
CA TRP A 162 -18.15 -10.58 7.19
C TRP A 162 -17.61 -11.90 6.68
N ALA A 163 -18.53 -12.76 6.21
CA ALA A 163 -18.15 -13.99 5.55
C ALA A 163 -17.44 -13.72 4.21
N ALA A 164 -16.31 -14.37 3.99
CA ALA A 164 -15.60 -14.33 2.72
C ALA A 164 -16.13 -15.44 1.81
N ASN A 165 -16.99 -15.07 0.85
CA ASN A 165 -17.64 -16.04 -0.04
C ASN A 165 -16.98 -16.12 -1.42
N LYS A 166 -16.28 -15.05 -1.84
CA LYS A 166 -15.55 -15.00 -3.12
C LYS A 166 -14.09 -15.41 -2.91
N GLU A 167 -13.47 -15.95 -3.95
CA GLU A 167 -12.06 -16.36 -3.93
C GLU A 167 -11.14 -15.20 -3.50
N GLY A 168 -11.33 -14.01 -4.09
CA GLY A 168 -10.54 -12.83 -3.73
C GLY A 168 -10.70 -12.41 -2.26
N THR A 169 -11.89 -12.56 -1.64
CA THR A 169 -12.07 -12.23 -0.23
C THR A 169 -11.49 -13.28 0.71
N LYS A 170 -11.50 -14.56 0.31
CA LYS A 170 -10.83 -15.64 1.05
C LYS A 170 -9.31 -15.46 1.02
N ALA A 171 -8.75 -15.24 -0.18
CA ALA A 171 -7.32 -14.99 -0.35
C ALA A 171 -6.86 -13.78 0.48
N TYR A 172 -7.67 -12.71 0.55
CA TYR A 172 -7.39 -11.56 1.38
C TYR A 172 -7.38 -11.87 2.88
N GLN A 173 -8.33 -12.73 3.36
CA GLN A 173 -8.30 -13.20 4.74
C GLN A 173 -7.03 -13.99 5.06
N ASP A 174 -6.65 -14.91 4.18
CA ASP A 174 -5.46 -15.75 4.34
C ASP A 174 -4.18 -14.91 4.31
N PHE A 175 -4.13 -13.90 3.44
CA PHE A 175 -3.02 -12.95 3.38
C PHE A 175 -2.88 -12.19 4.70
N TYR A 176 -3.98 -11.59 5.19
CA TYR A 176 -3.99 -10.90 6.48
C TYR A 176 -3.56 -11.82 7.64
N ASP A 177 -4.07 -13.05 7.70
CA ASP A 177 -3.72 -14.02 8.74
C ASP A 177 -2.23 -14.37 8.76
N ASN A 178 -1.56 -14.27 7.62
CA ASN A 178 -0.12 -14.46 7.53
C ASN A 178 0.65 -13.22 7.99
N ILE A 179 0.26 -12.04 7.54
CA ILE A 179 0.98 -10.79 7.85
C ILE A 179 0.80 -10.36 9.31
N LYS A 180 -0.39 -10.52 9.91
CA LYS A 180 -0.68 -10.13 11.30
C LYS A 180 0.18 -10.85 12.35
N LYS A 181 0.88 -11.90 11.98
CA LYS A 181 1.84 -12.60 12.85
C LYS A 181 3.10 -11.75 13.09
N TYR A 182 3.37 -10.77 12.23
CA TYR A 182 4.60 -9.97 12.21
C TYR A 182 4.32 -8.47 12.38
N VAL A 183 3.16 -8.00 11.93
CA VAL A 183 2.75 -6.59 11.91
C VAL A 183 1.41 -6.45 12.63
N ASP A 184 1.31 -5.59 13.64
CA ASP A 184 0.04 -5.23 14.28
C ASP A 184 -0.75 -4.29 13.34
N ILE A 185 -1.85 -4.79 12.75
CA ILE A 185 -2.60 -4.08 11.74
C ILE A 185 -3.91 -3.56 12.34
N LYS A 186 -4.09 -2.24 12.24
CA LYS A 186 -5.33 -1.55 12.60
C LYS A 186 -6.01 -1.04 11.35
N PHE A 187 -7.33 -1.14 11.33
CA PHE A 187 -8.16 -0.61 10.26
C PHE A 187 -8.95 0.60 10.76
N VAL A 188 -8.94 1.68 9.98
CA VAL A 188 -9.70 2.90 10.28
C VAL A 188 -10.54 3.26 9.06
N LYS A 189 -11.86 3.25 9.24
CA LYS A 189 -12.76 3.69 8.18
C LYS A 189 -12.79 5.20 8.10
N VAL A 190 -12.52 5.73 6.91
CA VAL A 190 -12.75 7.13 6.57
C VAL A 190 -14.03 7.28 5.73
N LYS A 191 -14.50 8.51 5.58
CA LYS A 191 -15.61 8.79 4.68
C LYS A 191 -15.04 9.11 3.29
N GLY A 192 -15.39 8.29 2.30
CA GLY A 192 -14.97 8.53 0.92
C GLY A 192 -15.43 9.89 0.40
N HIS A 193 -14.61 10.51 -0.44
CA HIS A 193 -14.86 11.81 -1.08
C HIS A 193 -15.27 12.94 -0.10
N SER A 194 -14.69 12.94 1.10
CA SER A 194 -15.01 13.92 2.15
C SER A 194 -14.01 15.08 2.24
N GLY A 195 -13.02 15.13 1.33
CA GLY A 195 -11.93 16.08 1.36
C GLY A 195 -10.78 15.65 2.27
N ASP A 196 -10.72 14.37 2.67
CA ASP A 196 -9.53 13.82 3.30
C ASP A 196 -8.40 13.77 2.26
N LYS A 197 -7.38 14.61 2.47
CA LYS A 197 -6.26 14.84 1.54
C LYS A 197 -5.62 13.54 1.04
N TYR A 198 -5.41 12.59 1.94
CA TYR A 198 -4.64 11.38 1.61
C TYR A 198 -5.52 10.27 1.04
N ASN A 199 -6.79 10.22 1.42
CA ASN A 199 -7.75 9.35 0.76
C ASN A 199 -8.02 9.82 -0.66
N ASP A 200 -8.20 11.14 -0.88
CA ASP A 200 -8.38 11.71 -2.21
C ASP A 200 -7.13 11.52 -3.09
N LEU A 201 -5.93 11.53 -2.50
CA LEU A 201 -4.68 11.22 -3.21
C LEU A 201 -4.60 9.74 -3.60
N ALA A 202 -5.02 8.82 -2.73
CA ALA A 202 -5.07 7.39 -3.04
C ALA A 202 -6.05 7.10 -4.19
N ASP A 203 -7.26 7.71 -4.17
CA ASP A 203 -8.23 7.64 -5.27
C ASP A 203 -7.62 8.14 -6.59
N LYS A 204 -6.95 9.30 -6.56
CA LYS A 204 -6.28 9.85 -7.73
C LYS A 204 -5.22 8.90 -8.28
N LEU A 205 -4.36 8.34 -7.43
CA LEU A 205 -3.32 7.38 -7.83
C LEU A 205 -3.93 6.11 -8.45
N ALA A 206 -5.04 5.62 -7.90
CA ALA A 206 -5.75 4.48 -8.45
C ALA A 206 -6.29 4.78 -9.86
N LYS A 207 -6.90 5.95 -10.08
CA LYS A 207 -7.40 6.39 -11.39
C LYS A 207 -6.29 6.59 -12.40
N GLU A 208 -5.21 7.27 -12.02
CA GLU A 208 -4.03 7.48 -12.88
C GLU A 208 -3.40 6.16 -13.34
N ALA A 209 -3.39 5.12 -12.48
CA ALA A 209 -2.90 3.79 -12.86
C ALA A 209 -3.73 3.12 -13.96
N LEU A 210 -4.99 3.53 -14.16
CA LEU A 210 -5.89 3.10 -15.24
C LEU A 210 -5.91 4.06 -16.43
N GLY A 211 -5.22 5.20 -16.35
CA GLY A 211 -5.25 6.24 -17.37
C GLY A 211 -6.59 7.01 -17.45
N ILE A 212 -7.33 7.12 -16.34
CA ILE A 212 -8.63 7.80 -16.24
C ILE A 212 -8.61 8.88 -15.19
#